data_f6796700bdb87038ce00e6136c6d6345
#
_entry.id   f6796700bdb87038ce00e6136c6d6345
#
_cell.length_a   1.000
_cell.length_b   1.000
_cell.length_c   1.000
_cell.angle_alpha   90.00
_cell.angle_beta   90.00
_cell.angle_gamma   90.00
#
_symmetry.space_group_name_H-M   'P 1'
#
loop_
_entity.id
_entity.type
_entity.pdbx_description
1 polymer ?
#
loop_
_entity_poly.entity_id
_entity_poly.type
_entity_poly.pdbx_seq_one_letter_code
_entity_poly.pdbx_strand_id
1 'polypeptide(L)'
;MKDWGLMYRQGYTDADWAGDASDRRSTSGFMFSLGIAVVVWSNKKQPTMALSSTKVEYRGTTVATYEAIWLRRLLQDLRIEVPTLISIYCDNINSMQLAKNPLFHSRTKHNEVHYHFVREWVLNGEVELQYIQTNQQIADIFTKPLRFDKF
;
A
#
# COMPACT_ATOMS: atom_id res chain seq x y z
N MET A 1 14.93 31.30 4.96
CA MET A 1 14.88 29.88 5.27
C MET A 1 14.30 29.18 4.05
N LYS A 2 15.11 28.47 3.34
CA LYS A 2 14.58 27.67 2.24
C LYS A 2 13.75 26.57 2.88
N ASP A 3 12.46 26.69 2.75
CA ASP A 3 11.52 25.61 2.94
C ASP A 3 11.94 24.52 1.95
N TRP A 4 12.76 23.60 2.39
CA TRP A 4 13.04 22.37 1.68
C TRP A 4 11.75 21.57 1.75
N GLY A 5 10.87 21.98 0.84
CA GLY A 5 9.47 21.72 0.81
C GLY A 5 9.15 20.39 1.42
N LEU A 6 8.25 20.39 2.33
CA LEU A 6 7.60 19.25 2.90
C LEU A 6 7.66 18.11 1.91
N MET A 7 8.61 17.23 2.13
CA MET A 7 8.84 16.13 1.22
C MET A 7 7.62 15.28 1.28
N TYR A 8 6.79 15.39 0.25
CA TYR A 8 5.59 14.60 0.12
C TYR A 8 5.98 13.13 0.22
N ARG A 9 5.48 12.49 1.25
CA ARG A 9 5.54 11.05 1.33
C ARG A 9 4.43 10.50 0.50
N GLN A 10 4.82 9.92 -0.59
CA GLN A 10 3.91 9.16 -1.44
C GLN A 10 4.29 7.70 -1.32
N GLY A 11 3.30 6.90 -0.97
CA GLY A 11 3.38 5.46 -1.03
C GLY A 11 2.60 4.94 -2.23
N TYR A 12 3.09 3.89 -2.84
CA TYR A 12 2.40 3.16 -3.88
C TYR A 12 2.32 1.71 -3.48
N THR A 13 1.19 1.08 -3.68
CA THR A 13 0.99 -0.35 -3.40
C THR A 13 0.25 -1.02 -4.54
N ASP A 14 0.71 -2.19 -4.90
CA ASP A 14 0.10 -3.05 -5.90
C ASP A 14 0.22 -4.52 -5.49
N ALA A 15 -0.65 -5.37 -6.01
CA ALA A 15 -0.54 -6.79 -5.82
C ALA A 15 -1.02 -7.54 -7.07
N ASP A 16 -0.21 -8.48 -7.54
CA ASP A 16 -0.54 -9.36 -8.66
C ASP A 16 -1.27 -10.60 -8.15
N TRP A 17 -2.52 -10.77 -8.57
CA TRP A 17 -3.34 -11.90 -8.15
C TRP A 17 -2.97 -13.18 -8.88
N ALA A 18 -2.53 -14.18 -8.09
CA ALA A 18 -2.20 -15.52 -8.58
C ALA A 18 -1.20 -15.52 -9.76
N GLY A 19 -0.26 -14.57 -9.77
CA GLY A 19 0.70 -14.40 -10.86
C GLY A 19 1.70 -15.55 -10.99
N ASP A 20 1.91 -16.34 -9.95
CA ASP A 20 2.74 -17.53 -10.03
C ASP A 20 1.91 -18.75 -10.40
N ALA A 21 2.19 -19.32 -11.59
CA ALA A 21 1.49 -20.49 -12.11
C ALA A 21 1.75 -21.76 -11.27
N SER A 22 2.84 -21.83 -10.51
CA SER A 22 3.23 -23.01 -9.75
C SER A 22 2.43 -23.19 -8.46
N ASP A 23 2.23 -22.11 -7.69
CA ASP A 23 1.58 -22.16 -6.39
C ASP A 23 0.40 -21.20 -6.23
N ARG A 24 0.06 -20.45 -7.28
CA ARG A 24 -1.05 -19.50 -7.30
C ARG A 24 -0.99 -18.43 -6.20
N ARG A 25 0.14 -18.22 -5.59
CA ARG A 25 0.32 -17.15 -4.62
C ARG A 25 0.55 -15.81 -5.31
N SER A 26 0.01 -14.79 -4.71
CA SER A 26 0.11 -13.43 -5.20
C SER A 26 1.38 -12.76 -4.71
N THR A 27 1.86 -11.80 -5.47
CA THR A 27 3.01 -10.97 -5.10
C THR A 27 2.50 -9.58 -4.75
N SER A 28 2.90 -9.07 -3.58
CA SER A 28 2.65 -7.68 -3.18
C SER A 28 3.90 -6.85 -3.37
N GLY A 29 3.72 -5.64 -3.88
CA GLY A 29 4.78 -4.67 -4.03
C GLY A 29 4.37 -3.33 -3.44
N PHE A 30 5.31 -2.62 -2.87
CA PHE A 30 5.12 -1.23 -2.47
C PHE A 30 6.42 -0.44 -2.60
N MET A 31 6.28 0.87 -2.68
CA MET A 31 7.38 1.80 -2.56
C MET A 31 6.96 3.07 -1.83
N PHE A 32 7.89 3.66 -1.12
CA PHE A 32 7.74 4.98 -0.52
C PHE A 32 8.85 5.91 -0.97
N SER A 33 8.48 7.14 -1.26
CA SER A 33 9.41 8.20 -1.64
C SER A 33 9.36 9.36 -0.67
N LEU A 34 10.50 10.01 -0.49
CA LEU A 34 10.63 11.31 0.13
C LEU A 34 11.08 12.28 -0.95
N GLY A 35 10.19 13.18 -1.36
CA GLY A 35 10.42 13.98 -2.55
C GLY A 35 10.60 13.09 -3.79
N ILE A 36 11.72 13.24 -4.47
CA ILE A 36 12.06 12.46 -5.67
C ILE A 36 12.83 11.15 -5.37
N ALA A 37 13.23 10.96 -4.11
CA ALA A 37 14.03 9.79 -3.73
C ALA A 37 13.18 8.65 -3.21
N VAL A 38 13.32 7.47 -3.80
CA VAL A 38 12.76 6.23 -3.25
C VAL A 38 13.58 5.81 -2.05
N VAL A 39 12.93 5.66 -0.90
CA VAL A 39 13.60 5.34 0.37
C VAL A 39 13.34 3.92 0.85
N VAL A 40 12.16 3.37 0.52
CA VAL A 40 11.78 2.00 0.87
C VAL A 40 10.99 1.39 -0.28
N TRP A 41 11.29 0.15 -0.61
CA TRP A 41 10.51 -0.66 -1.55
C TRP A 41 10.53 -2.12 -1.15
N SER A 42 9.55 -2.86 -1.58
CA SER A 42 9.46 -4.30 -1.34
C SER A 42 8.76 -5.00 -2.50
N ASN A 43 9.19 -6.22 -2.71
CA ASN A 43 8.54 -7.21 -3.55
C ASN A 43 8.48 -8.51 -2.75
N LYS A 44 7.30 -8.95 -2.37
CA LYS A 44 7.15 -10.12 -1.51
C LYS A 44 5.96 -10.98 -1.91
N LYS A 45 6.21 -12.27 -2.02
CA LYS A 45 5.16 -13.27 -2.22
C LYS A 45 4.27 -13.37 -0.96
N GLN A 46 2.97 -13.34 -1.16
CA GLN A 46 2.03 -13.51 -0.05
C GLN A 46 2.10 -14.95 0.50
N PRO A 47 1.98 -15.13 1.81
CA PRO A 47 2.13 -16.46 2.44
C PRO A 47 1.02 -17.43 2.07
N THR A 48 -0.17 -16.92 1.75
CA THR A 48 -1.35 -17.73 1.43
C THR A 48 -1.99 -17.28 0.14
N MET A 49 -2.67 -18.22 -0.53
CA MET A 49 -3.52 -17.89 -1.68
C MET A 49 -4.69 -17.02 -1.24
N ALA A 50 -5.07 -16.08 -2.08
CA ALA A 50 -6.28 -15.29 -1.89
C ALA A 50 -7.35 -15.66 -2.91
N LEU A 51 -8.60 -15.67 -2.46
CA LEU A 51 -9.75 -16.05 -3.26
C LEU A 51 -10.24 -14.96 -4.22
N SER A 52 -9.69 -13.74 -4.10
CA SER A 52 -10.06 -12.62 -4.97
C SER A 52 -8.94 -11.60 -5.09
N SER A 53 -8.92 -10.86 -6.20
CA SER A 53 -8.01 -9.75 -6.42
C SER A 53 -8.15 -8.66 -5.35
N THR A 54 -9.37 -8.35 -4.92
CA THR A 54 -9.64 -7.37 -3.85
C THR A 54 -8.95 -7.73 -2.54
N LYS A 55 -8.98 -9.00 -2.14
CA LYS A 55 -8.29 -9.46 -0.92
C LYS A 55 -6.78 -9.38 -1.05
N VAL A 56 -6.24 -9.70 -2.22
CA VAL A 56 -4.81 -9.57 -2.52
C VAL A 56 -4.35 -8.14 -2.40
N GLU A 57 -5.05 -7.22 -3.04
CA GLU A 57 -4.77 -5.80 -2.98
C GLU A 57 -4.90 -5.25 -1.56
N TYR A 58 -5.91 -5.68 -0.83
CA TYR A 58 -6.08 -5.26 0.56
C TYR A 58 -4.93 -5.72 1.46
N ARG A 59 -4.45 -6.94 1.28
CA ARG A 59 -3.26 -7.44 1.99
C ARG A 59 -2.01 -6.63 1.64
N GLY A 60 -1.83 -6.30 0.36
CA GLY A 60 -0.76 -5.41 -0.10
C GLY A 60 -0.84 -4.05 0.57
N THR A 61 -2.02 -3.46 0.59
CA THR A 61 -2.29 -2.18 1.27
C THR A 61 -2.01 -2.25 2.77
N THR A 62 -2.33 -3.37 3.42
CA THR A 62 -2.04 -3.59 4.84
C THR A 62 -0.54 -3.55 5.10
N VAL A 63 0.25 -4.28 4.32
CA VAL A 63 1.71 -4.32 4.46
C VAL A 63 2.30 -2.93 4.19
N ALA A 64 1.85 -2.24 3.14
CA ALA A 64 2.27 -0.88 2.85
C ALA A 64 1.94 0.10 4.00
N THR A 65 0.77 -0.05 4.62
CA THR A 65 0.36 0.78 5.77
C THR A 65 1.27 0.54 6.98
N TYR A 66 1.61 -0.70 7.30
CA TYR A 66 2.58 -1.01 8.35
C TYR A 66 3.92 -0.33 8.11
N GLU A 67 4.43 -0.43 6.90
CA GLU A 67 5.71 0.17 6.51
C GLU A 67 5.66 1.70 6.57
N ALA A 68 4.56 2.30 6.13
CA ALA A 68 4.36 3.75 6.19
C ALA A 68 4.44 4.28 7.62
N ILE A 69 3.79 3.59 8.55
CA ILE A 69 3.78 3.97 9.96
C ILE A 69 5.14 3.77 10.60
N TRP A 70 5.81 2.66 10.30
CA TRP A 70 7.16 2.40 10.77
C TRP A 70 8.13 3.48 10.26
N LEU A 71 8.10 3.79 8.98
CA LEU A 71 8.93 4.82 8.37
C LEU A 71 8.69 6.20 9.01
N ARG A 72 7.43 6.54 9.29
CA ARG A 72 7.09 7.77 9.98
C ARG A 72 7.72 7.84 11.38
N ARG A 73 7.60 6.78 12.16
CA ARG A 73 8.19 6.70 13.50
C ARG A 73 9.70 6.83 13.45
N LEU A 74 10.34 6.12 12.52
CA LEU A 74 11.80 6.22 12.32
C LEU A 74 12.24 7.64 12.03
N LEU A 75 11.53 8.34 11.15
CA LEU A 75 11.86 9.73 10.79
C LEU A 75 11.62 10.70 11.96
N GLN A 76 10.58 10.48 12.75
CA GLN A 76 10.34 11.23 13.98
C GLN A 76 11.46 11.02 15.00
N ASP A 77 11.93 9.79 15.18
CA ASP A 77 13.07 9.48 16.05
C ASP A 77 14.37 10.17 15.57
N LEU A 78 14.52 10.31 14.27
CA LEU A 78 15.61 11.08 13.66
C LEU A 78 15.38 12.60 13.70
N ARG A 79 14.32 13.08 14.36
CA ARG A 79 13.92 14.49 14.45
C ARG A 79 13.68 15.15 13.10
N ILE A 80 13.25 14.37 12.12
CA ILE A 80 12.83 14.87 10.81
C ILE A 80 11.35 15.18 10.88
N GLU A 81 10.97 16.42 10.58
CA GLU A 81 9.56 16.80 10.49
C GLU A 81 8.87 16.04 9.37
N VAL A 82 7.73 15.48 9.71
CA VAL A 82 6.99 14.60 8.81
C VAL A 82 5.51 14.94 8.86
N PRO A 83 4.82 14.97 7.69
CA PRO A 83 3.39 15.20 7.67
C PRO A 83 2.67 14.11 8.47
N THR A 84 1.61 14.49 9.15
CA THR A 84 0.77 13.55 9.89
C THR A 84 0.07 12.58 8.95
N LEU A 85 -0.40 13.08 7.80
CA LEU A 85 -1.09 12.30 6.80
C LEU A 85 -0.11 11.70 5.80
N ILE A 86 -0.20 10.39 5.60
CA ILE A 86 0.56 9.65 4.59
C ILE A 86 -0.40 9.21 3.48
N SER A 87 -0.13 9.62 2.24
CA SER A 87 -0.92 9.18 1.09
C SER A 87 -0.34 7.90 0.51
N ILE A 88 -1.20 6.88 0.34
CA ILE A 88 -0.88 5.62 -0.31
C ILE A 88 -1.76 5.47 -1.55
N TYR A 89 -1.14 5.36 -2.71
CA TYR A 89 -1.82 5.19 -3.98
C TYR A 89 -2.08 3.72 -4.29
N CYS A 90 -3.34 3.41 -4.59
CA CYS A 90 -3.83 2.09 -4.91
C CYS A 90 -4.72 2.17 -6.16
N ASP A 91 -4.62 1.19 -7.04
CA ASP A 91 -5.44 1.15 -8.27
C ASP A 91 -6.68 0.24 -8.15
N ASN A 92 -6.96 -0.28 -6.96
CA ASN A 92 -8.14 -1.11 -6.71
C ASN A 92 -9.16 -0.38 -5.83
N ILE A 93 -10.22 0.11 -6.47
CA ILE A 93 -11.30 0.86 -5.80
C ILE A 93 -12.01 0.00 -4.75
N ASN A 94 -12.21 -1.28 -5.01
CA ASN A 94 -12.90 -2.18 -4.08
C ASN A 94 -12.10 -2.37 -2.77
N SER A 95 -10.78 -2.48 -2.87
CA SER A 95 -9.93 -2.58 -1.68
C SER A 95 -9.96 -1.27 -0.86
N MET A 96 -10.01 -0.13 -1.54
CA MET A 96 -10.15 1.17 -0.87
C MET A 96 -11.51 1.30 -0.16
N GLN A 97 -12.59 0.82 -0.77
CA GLN A 97 -13.91 0.82 -0.14
C GLN A 97 -13.97 -0.08 1.09
N LEU A 98 -13.29 -1.24 1.06
CA LEU A 98 -13.16 -2.09 2.24
C LEU A 98 -12.46 -1.38 3.41
N ALA A 99 -11.45 -0.57 3.13
CA ALA A 99 -10.77 0.21 4.17
C ALA A 99 -11.66 1.31 4.77
N LYS A 100 -12.58 1.87 4.00
CA LYS A 100 -13.41 3.01 4.39
C LYS A 100 -14.77 2.59 4.97
N ASN A 101 -15.31 1.43 4.60
CA ASN A 101 -16.68 1.04 4.91
C ASN A 101 -16.78 -0.06 5.97
N PRO A 102 -17.41 0.20 7.13
CA PRO A 102 -17.56 -0.77 8.21
C PRO A 102 -18.48 -1.95 7.91
N LEU A 103 -19.40 -1.81 6.96
CA LEU A 103 -20.46 -2.80 6.72
C LEU A 103 -19.99 -4.08 6.01
N PHE A 104 -18.82 -4.05 5.36
CA PHE A 104 -18.27 -5.22 4.65
C PHE A 104 -17.61 -6.27 5.56
N HIS A 105 -17.51 -6.02 6.86
CA HIS A 105 -16.70 -6.82 7.78
C HIS A 105 -17.45 -7.91 8.55
N SER A 106 -18.77 -8.03 8.40
CA SER A 106 -19.57 -8.94 9.25
C SER A 106 -19.47 -10.43 8.93
N ARG A 107 -18.73 -10.84 7.90
CA ARG A 107 -18.76 -12.23 7.39
C ARG A 107 -17.47 -13.04 7.48
N THR A 108 -16.33 -12.51 7.95
CA THR A 108 -15.06 -13.26 7.96
C THR A 108 -14.20 -12.99 9.19
N LYS A 109 -14.33 -13.83 10.21
CA LYS A 109 -13.57 -13.72 11.47
C LYS A 109 -12.05 -13.83 11.34
N HIS A 110 -11.50 -14.49 10.34
CA HIS A 110 -10.05 -14.73 10.19
C HIS A 110 -9.28 -13.59 9.51
N ASN A 111 -9.95 -12.68 8.82
CA ASN A 111 -9.30 -11.54 8.16
C ASN A 111 -9.50 -10.21 8.93
N GLU A 112 -10.15 -10.23 10.07
CA GLU A 112 -10.58 -9.04 10.79
C GLU A 112 -9.41 -8.17 11.27
N VAL A 113 -8.31 -8.76 11.72
CA VAL A 113 -7.18 -8.02 12.27
C VAL A 113 -6.54 -7.12 11.21
N HIS A 114 -6.33 -7.62 10.00
CA HIS A 114 -5.75 -6.82 8.91
C HIS A 114 -6.69 -5.73 8.42
N TYR A 115 -7.99 -6.03 8.33
CA TYR A 115 -9.00 -5.05 7.94
C TYR A 115 -9.15 -3.92 8.95
N HIS A 116 -9.17 -4.25 10.24
CA HIS A 116 -9.25 -3.27 11.32
C HIS A 116 -8.03 -2.37 11.36
N PHE A 117 -6.86 -2.91 11.13
CA PHE A 117 -5.62 -2.15 11.18
C PHE A 117 -5.61 -0.99 10.17
N VAL A 118 -5.75 -1.27 8.88
CA VAL A 118 -5.75 -0.22 7.85
C VAL A 118 -6.85 0.80 8.11
N ARG A 119 -8.03 0.31 8.46
CA ARG A 119 -9.20 1.15 8.71
C ARG A 119 -8.98 2.09 9.89
N GLU A 120 -8.39 1.62 10.97
CA GLU A 120 -8.09 2.46 12.13
C GLU A 120 -7.21 3.64 11.75
N TRP A 121 -6.14 3.41 11.00
CA TRP A 121 -5.24 4.46 10.55
C TRP A 121 -5.89 5.42 9.54
N VAL A 122 -6.76 4.92 8.68
CA VAL A 122 -7.54 5.76 7.75
C VAL A 122 -8.56 6.62 8.51
N LEU A 123 -9.29 6.05 9.46
CA LEU A 123 -10.28 6.79 10.25
C LEU A 123 -9.64 7.83 11.17
N ASN A 124 -8.45 7.56 11.69
CA ASN A 124 -7.69 8.51 12.50
C ASN A 124 -7.06 9.65 11.69
N GLY A 125 -7.18 9.62 10.36
CA GLY A 125 -6.62 10.65 9.49
C GLY A 125 -5.09 10.62 9.38
N GLU A 126 -4.48 9.47 9.66
CA GLU A 126 -3.03 9.30 9.61
C GLU A 126 -2.56 8.66 8.28
N VAL A 127 -3.44 7.92 7.63
CA VAL A 127 -3.24 7.34 6.30
C VAL A 127 -4.42 7.68 5.42
N GLU A 128 -4.15 8.08 4.20
CA GLU A 128 -5.13 8.30 3.16
C GLU A 128 -4.87 7.36 1.99
N LEU A 129 -5.89 6.62 1.60
CA LEU A 129 -5.84 5.81 0.39
C LEU A 129 -6.38 6.63 -0.78
N GLN A 130 -5.58 6.82 -1.80
CA GLN A 130 -5.93 7.55 -3.01
C GLN A 130 -5.94 6.62 -4.22
N TYR A 131 -6.94 6.78 -5.07
CA TYR A 131 -6.99 6.03 -6.32
C TYR A 131 -5.99 6.56 -7.32
N ILE A 132 -5.31 5.65 -8.00
CA ILE A 132 -4.47 5.94 -9.16
C ILE A 132 -4.84 4.98 -10.29
N GLN A 133 -4.76 5.46 -11.52
CA GLN A 133 -4.97 4.60 -12.68
C GLN A 133 -3.85 3.56 -12.79
N THR A 134 -4.17 2.35 -13.22
CA THR A 134 -3.22 1.24 -13.33
C THR A 134 -2.01 1.59 -14.21
N ASN A 135 -2.20 2.38 -15.26
CA ASN A 135 -1.10 2.83 -16.12
C ASN A 135 -0.14 3.81 -15.45
N GLN A 136 -0.52 4.40 -14.32
CA GLN A 136 0.29 5.33 -13.52
C GLN A 136 0.80 4.68 -12.23
N GLN A 137 0.44 3.41 -11.98
CA GLN A 137 0.84 2.69 -10.78
C GLN A 137 2.32 2.30 -10.84
N ILE A 138 3.14 3.01 -10.07
CA ILE A 138 4.60 2.78 -10.05
C ILE A 138 4.94 1.44 -9.40
N ALA A 139 4.16 0.98 -8.44
CA ALA A 139 4.39 -0.29 -7.75
C ALA A 139 4.20 -1.53 -8.66
N ASP A 140 3.62 -1.39 -9.84
CA ASP A 140 3.50 -2.45 -10.86
C ASP A 140 4.85 -3.09 -11.20
N ILE A 141 5.94 -2.32 -11.14
CA ILE A 141 7.30 -2.84 -11.44
C ILE A 141 7.73 -3.95 -10.48
N PHE A 142 7.15 -4.00 -9.31
CA PHE A 142 7.50 -4.99 -8.28
C PHE A 142 6.63 -6.24 -8.33
N THR A 143 5.52 -6.20 -9.05
CA THR A 143 4.52 -7.26 -9.03
C THR A 143 4.31 -7.92 -10.37
N LYS A 144 4.58 -7.22 -11.47
CA LYS A 144 4.29 -7.68 -12.84
C LYS A 144 5.52 -7.52 -13.73
N PRO A 145 5.74 -8.44 -14.70
CA PRO A 145 6.69 -8.19 -15.76
C PRO A 145 6.22 -7.00 -16.59
N LEU A 146 7.02 -5.94 -16.63
CA LEU A 146 6.69 -4.76 -17.41
C LEU A 146 6.84 -5.03 -18.91
N ARG A 147 5.88 -4.53 -19.67
CA ARG A 147 6.02 -4.44 -21.13
C ARG A 147 7.09 -3.40 -21.49
N PHE A 148 7.75 -3.61 -22.64
CA PHE A 148 8.81 -2.70 -23.11
C PHE A 148 8.38 -1.25 -23.27
N ASP A 149 7.08 -1.00 -23.48
CA ASP A 149 6.50 0.33 -23.65
C ASP A 149 6.32 1.10 -22.34
N LYS A 150 6.54 0.45 -21.20
CA LYS A 150 6.48 1.09 -19.86
C LYS A 150 7.86 1.40 -19.25
N PHE A 151 8.90 1.09 -19.96
CA PHE A 151 10.25 1.51 -19.62
C PHE A 151 10.55 2.83 -20.35
#